data_37122bbfadd3451f377d6256f6feffe9
#
_entry.id   37122bbfadd3451f377d6256f6feffe9
#
_cell.length_a   1.000
_cell.length_b   1.000
_cell.length_c   1.000
_cell.angle_alpha   90.00
_cell.angle_beta   90.00
_cell.angle_gamma   90.00
#
_symmetry.space_group_name_H-M   'P 1'
#
loop_
_entity.id
_entity.type
_entity.pdbx_description
1 polymer ?
#
loop_
_entity_poly.entity_id
_entity_poly.type
_entity_poly.pdbx_seq_one_letter_code
_entity_poly.pdbx_strand_id
1 'polypeptide(L)'
;GVQTCALPIYSELVIALAEFIPAIQINANQIARLDCLLAFANVARENNYIRPVVEDSEVIDIRQGRHPVIEKQLPVGEKYIANDVFLDSETQQIIIITGPNMAGKSALLRQTALITLLAQMGSFVPAESARIGMVDKIFTRVGASDNISVGESTFMVEMNEAANILNNLSSRSLVLFDELGRGTS
;
A
#
# COMPACT_ATOMS: atom_id res chain seq x y z
N GLY A 1 51.65 -24.51 -8.42
CA GLY A 1 51.62 -25.02 -7.04
C GLY A 1 50.66 -24.31 -6.09
N VAL A 2 50.38 -23.02 -6.24
CA VAL A 2 49.52 -22.26 -5.28
C VAL A 2 48.02 -22.49 -5.57
N GLN A 3 47.63 -22.68 -6.80
CA GLN A 3 46.22 -22.91 -7.18
C GLN A 3 45.70 -24.30 -6.74
N THR A 4 46.56 -25.30 -6.61
CA THR A 4 46.16 -26.65 -6.23
C THR A 4 45.88 -26.83 -4.72
N CYS A 5 46.36 -25.91 -3.88
CA CYS A 5 46.09 -25.94 -2.43
C CYS A 5 44.92 -25.04 -2.02
N ALA A 6 44.61 -23.99 -2.78
CA ALA A 6 43.55 -23.03 -2.43
C ALA A 6 42.14 -23.62 -2.56
N LEU A 7 41.87 -24.41 -3.60
CA LEU A 7 40.58 -25.04 -3.84
C LEU A 7 40.16 -26.05 -2.74
N PRO A 8 41.04 -26.99 -2.28
CA PRO A 8 40.68 -27.85 -1.18
C PRO A 8 40.40 -27.10 0.12
N ILE A 9 41.24 -26.10 0.47
CA ILE A 9 41.06 -25.31 1.69
C ILE A 9 39.75 -24.52 1.63
N TYR A 10 39.41 -23.94 0.48
CA TYR A 10 38.12 -23.26 0.30
C TYR A 10 36.93 -24.21 0.45
N SER A 11 37.03 -25.41 -0.15
CA SER A 11 35.97 -26.42 -0.05
C SER A 11 35.78 -26.92 1.37
N GLU A 12 36.87 -27.17 2.10
CA GLU A 12 36.82 -27.55 3.53
C GLU A 12 36.19 -26.44 4.38
N LEU A 13 36.53 -25.16 4.13
CA LEU A 13 35.93 -24.03 4.82
C LEU A 13 34.44 -23.94 4.56
N VAL A 14 34.00 -24.09 3.30
CA VAL A 14 32.57 -24.06 2.93
C VAL A 14 31.80 -25.19 3.62
N ILE A 15 32.37 -26.39 3.67
CA ILE A 15 31.77 -27.55 4.37
C ILE A 15 31.68 -27.25 5.88
N ALA A 16 32.75 -26.76 6.50
CA ALA A 16 32.76 -26.40 7.91
C ALA A 16 31.76 -25.29 8.28
N LEU A 17 31.48 -24.36 7.35
CA LEU A 17 30.50 -23.32 7.56
C LEU A 17 29.04 -23.80 7.39
N ALA A 18 28.83 -24.95 6.73
CA ALA A 18 27.49 -25.43 6.42
C ALA A 18 26.64 -25.69 7.68
N GLU A 19 27.23 -26.11 8.78
CA GLU A 19 26.55 -26.35 10.06
C GLU A 19 26.00 -25.05 10.69
N PHE A 20 26.59 -23.88 10.37
CA PHE A 20 26.17 -22.60 10.90
C PHE A 20 25.08 -21.91 10.04
N ILE A 21 24.81 -22.39 8.81
CA ILE A 21 23.84 -21.80 7.90
C ILE A 21 22.46 -21.62 8.54
N PRO A 22 21.87 -22.59 9.26
CA PRO A 22 20.56 -22.41 9.88
C PRO A 22 20.57 -21.29 10.92
N ALA A 23 21.61 -21.20 11.75
CA ALA A 23 21.73 -20.14 12.74
C ALA A 23 21.89 -18.75 12.10
N ILE A 24 22.70 -18.66 11.04
CA ILE A 24 22.89 -17.43 10.25
C ILE A 24 21.56 -16.99 9.62
N GLN A 25 20.79 -17.91 9.04
CA GLN A 25 19.48 -17.61 8.44
C GLN A 25 18.47 -17.11 9.47
N ILE A 26 18.43 -17.74 10.66
CA ILE A 26 17.57 -17.26 11.76
C ILE A 26 17.95 -15.84 12.16
N ASN A 27 19.24 -15.59 12.37
CA ASN A 27 19.74 -14.27 12.75
C ASN A 27 19.45 -13.21 11.66
N ALA A 28 19.67 -13.55 10.39
CA ALA A 28 19.36 -12.66 9.27
C ALA A 28 17.88 -12.28 9.24
N ASN A 29 16.97 -13.23 9.46
CA ASN A 29 15.53 -12.97 9.53
C ASN A 29 15.16 -12.06 10.72
N GLN A 30 15.79 -12.25 11.89
CA GLN A 30 15.53 -11.37 13.04
C GLN A 30 16.04 -9.94 12.79
N ILE A 31 17.22 -9.80 12.20
CA ILE A 31 17.78 -8.49 11.84
C ILE A 31 16.91 -7.81 10.80
N ALA A 32 16.44 -8.52 9.78
CA ALA A 32 15.55 -7.97 8.76
C ALA A 32 14.22 -7.46 9.35
N ARG A 33 13.64 -8.23 10.29
CA ARG A 33 12.43 -7.78 11.02
C ARG A 33 12.67 -6.52 11.83
N LEU A 34 13.81 -6.47 12.55
CA LEU A 34 14.19 -5.30 13.36
C LEU A 34 14.41 -4.07 12.48
N ASP A 35 15.05 -4.24 11.34
CA ASP A 35 15.30 -3.17 10.36
C ASP A 35 13.98 -2.58 9.82
N CYS A 36 13.02 -3.44 9.44
CA CYS A 36 11.68 -3.01 9.04
C CYS A 36 10.96 -2.22 10.14
N LEU A 37 10.98 -2.72 11.39
CA LEU A 37 10.33 -2.06 12.51
C LEU A 37 10.99 -0.71 12.82
N LEU A 38 12.32 -0.63 12.72
CA LEU A 38 13.07 0.61 12.90
C LEU A 38 12.73 1.63 11.79
N ALA A 39 12.63 1.18 10.55
CA ALA A 39 12.22 2.02 9.42
C ALA A 39 10.80 2.59 9.65
N PHE A 40 9.83 1.76 10.06
CA PHE A 40 8.48 2.21 10.39
C PHE A 40 8.47 3.22 11.53
N ALA A 41 9.23 2.96 12.60
CA ALA A 41 9.32 3.87 13.75
C ALA A 41 9.92 5.23 13.37
N ASN A 42 10.98 5.26 12.57
CA ASN A 42 11.59 6.49 12.10
C ASN A 42 10.63 7.30 11.22
N VAL A 43 10.00 6.65 10.23
CA VAL A 43 9.01 7.30 9.35
C VAL A 43 7.84 7.85 10.17
N ALA A 44 7.34 7.09 11.13
CA ALA A 44 6.24 7.51 11.99
C ALA A 44 6.58 8.76 12.81
N ARG A 45 7.77 8.76 13.42
CA ARG A 45 8.25 9.90 14.22
C ARG A 45 8.48 11.15 13.37
N GLU A 46 9.11 11.00 12.21
CA GLU A 46 9.45 12.14 11.34
C GLU A 46 8.20 12.78 10.70
N ASN A 47 7.14 12.00 10.46
CA ASN A 47 5.96 12.48 9.76
C ASN A 47 4.71 12.59 10.65
N ASN A 48 4.85 12.45 11.97
CA ASN A 48 3.75 12.51 12.92
C ASN A 48 2.62 11.52 12.56
N TYR A 49 2.98 10.28 12.25
CA TYR A 49 2.02 9.21 12.03
C TYR A 49 1.56 8.63 13.37
N ILE A 50 0.32 8.16 13.40
CA ILE A 50 -0.27 7.58 14.60
C ILE A 50 -0.41 6.06 14.46
N ARG A 51 -0.53 5.37 15.59
CA ARG A 51 -0.82 3.95 15.63
C ARG A 51 -2.27 3.68 15.26
N PRO A 52 -2.56 2.97 14.16
CA PRO A 52 -3.93 2.56 13.84
C PRO A 52 -4.41 1.45 14.75
N VAL A 53 -5.72 1.33 14.89
CA VAL A 53 -6.38 0.13 15.44
C VAL A 53 -6.72 -0.77 14.26
N VAL A 54 -6.13 -1.96 14.24
CA VAL A 54 -6.46 -3.00 13.25
C VAL A 54 -7.27 -4.08 13.96
N GLU A 55 -8.45 -4.40 13.44
CA GLU A 55 -9.40 -5.30 14.10
C GLU A 55 -10.08 -6.23 13.10
N ASP A 56 -10.63 -7.34 13.57
CA ASP A 56 -11.41 -8.25 12.72
C ASP A 56 -12.83 -7.70 12.54
N SER A 57 -12.94 -6.70 11.68
CA SER A 57 -14.18 -6.03 11.28
C SER A 57 -14.16 -5.68 9.80
N GLU A 58 -15.24 -5.10 9.29
CA GLU A 58 -15.35 -4.56 7.93
C GLU A 58 -15.43 -3.03 7.94
N VAL A 59 -14.93 -2.38 9.01
CA VAL A 59 -14.96 -0.94 9.18
C VAL A 59 -13.65 -0.32 8.70
N ILE A 60 -13.75 0.74 7.94
CA ILE A 60 -12.64 1.67 7.64
C ILE A 60 -13.08 3.05 8.14
N ASP A 61 -12.54 3.48 9.27
CA ASP A 61 -12.79 4.80 9.85
C ASP A 61 -11.46 5.55 9.99
N ILE A 62 -11.23 6.48 9.10
CA ILE A 62 -10.02 7.31 9.03
C ILE A 62 -10.45 8.74 9.34
N ARG A 63 -9.88 9.34 10.38
CA ARG A 63 -10.11 10.74 10.74
C ARG A 63 -8.87 11.57 10.43
N GLN A 64 -9.08 12.69 9.76
CA GLN A 64 -8.03 13.62 9.34
C GLN A 64 -6.87 12.89 8.65
N GLY A 65 -7.22 11.98 7.73
CA GLY A 65 -6.26 11.26 6.91
C GLY A 65 -5.50 12.20 5.98
N ARG A 66 -4.20 11.93 5.78
CA ARG A 66 -3.32 12.69 4.90
C ARG A 66 -2.69 11.76 3.86
N HIS A 67 -2.42 12.28 2.68
CA HIS A 67 -1.77 11.49 1.63
C HIS A 67 -0.25 11.45 1.86
N PRO A 68 0.36 10.29 2.17
CA PRO A 68 1.75 10.21 2.63
C PRO A 68 2.78 10.73 1.62
N VAL A 69 2.47 10.69 0.33
CA VAL A 69 3.39 11.16 -0.72
C VAL A 69 3.14 12.63 -1.04
N ILE A 70 1.88 13.04 -1.23
CA ILE A 70 1.55 14.42 -1.60
C ILE A 70 1.95 15.38 -0.48
N GLU A 71 1.69 15.00 0.79
CA GLU A 71 2.07 15.81 1.95
C GLU A 71 3.56 16.18 1.96
N LYS A 72 4.43 15.26 1.51
CA LYS A 72 5.88 15.49 1.43
C LYS A 72 6.32 16.32 0.23
N GLN A 73 5.48 16.43 -0.79
CA GLN A 73 5.79 17.16 -2.02
C GLN A 73 5.28 18.60 -2.00
N LEU A 74 4.51 18.97 -0.97
CA LEU A 74 4.01 20.33 -0.83
C LEU A 74 5.16 21.32 -0.58
N PRO A 75 5.06 22.54 -1.13
CA PRO A 75 6.00 23.62 -0.84
C PRO A 75 6.12 23.90 0.67
N VAL A 76 7.27 24.44 1.08
CA VAL A 76 7.50 24.82 2.47
C VAL A 76 6.46 25.86 2.91
N GLY A 77 5.73 25.55 3.97
CA GLY A 77 4.68 26.40 4.53
C GLY A 77 3.25 26.03 4.10
N GLU A 78 3.09 25.19 3.09
CA GLU A 78 1.79 24.63 2.73
C GLU A 78 1.49 23.36 3.54
N LYS A 79 0.21 23.18 3.90
CA LYS A 79 -0.26 21.99 4.62
C LYS A 79 -1.22 21.21 3.76
N TYR A 80 -1.12 19.89 3.82
CA TYR A 80 -2.11 19.00 3.23
C TYR A 80 -3.45 19.17 3.95
N ILE A 81 -4.52 19.34 3.19
CA ILE A 81 -5.88 19.38 3.75
C ILE A 81 -6.30 17.94 4.04
N ALA A 82 -6.39 17.62 5.32
CA ALA A 82 -6.76 16.30 5.78
C ALA A 82 -8.24 15.99 5.51
N ASN A 83 -8.55 14.70 5.35
CA ASN A 83 -9.89 14.25 4.99
C ASN A 83 -10.32 13.07 5.86
N ASP A 84 -11.63 13.02 6.16
CA ASP A 84 -12.27 11.91 6.85
C ASP A 84 -12.82 10.91 5.81
N VAL A 85 -12.69 9.62 6.13
CA VAL A 85 -13.29 8.53 5.34
C VAL A 85 -13.91 7.53 6.30
N PHE A 86 -15.18 7.21 6.10
CA PHE A 86 -15.88 6.19 6.85
C PHE A 86 -16.55 5.21 5.89
N LEU A 87 -16.29 3.93 6.04
CA LEU A 87 -16.93 2.82 5.33
C LEU A 87 -17.23 1.71 6.30
N ASP A 88 -18.40 1.10 6.15
CA ASP A 88 -18.80 -0.12 6.83
C ASP A 88 -19.73 -0.95 5.93
N SER A 89 -20.02 -2.19 6.33
CA SER A 89 -20.93 -3.07 5.61
C SER A 89 -22.42 -2.83 5.91
N GLU A 90 -22.75 -2.02 6.93
CA GLU A 90 -24.13 -1.84 7.41
C GLU A 90 -24.73 -0.50 7.00
N THR A 91 -23.98 0.61 7.19
CA THR A 91 -24.53 1.96 7.06
C THR A 91 -23.98 2.72 5.86
N GLN A 92 -22.72 2.53 5.51
CA GLN A 92 -22.05 3.26 4.42
C GLN A 92 -21.06 2.38 3.64
N GLN A 93 -21.57 1.48 2.84
CA GLN A 93 -20.75 0.56 2.04
C GLN A 93 -20.13 1.25 0.80
N ILE A 94 -20.78 2.28 0.28
CA ILE A 94 -20.35 2.99 -0.95
C ILE A 94 -20.29 4.48 -0.69
N ILE A 95 -19.18 5.10 -1.12
CA ILE A 95 -19.01 6.55 -1.14
C ILE A 95 -18.90 7.00 -2.60
N ILE A 96 -19.74 7.95 -2.99
CA ILE A 96 -19.62 8.64 -4.28
C ILE A 96 -19.01 10.01 -4.05
N ILE A 97 -17.80 10.22 -4.61
CA ILE A 97 -17.04 11.46 -4.49
C ILE A 97 -17.23 12.29 -5.75
N THR A 98 -17.84 13.47 -5.61
CA THR A 98 -18.05 14.41 -6.70
C THR A 98 -17.28 15.71 -6.45
N GLY A 99 -17.01 16.45 -7.52
CA GLY A 99 -16.33 17.74 -7.41
C GLY A 99 -15.60 18.10 -8.70
N PRO A 100 -15.10 19.35 -8.82
CA PRO A 100 -14.37 19.79 -10.01
C PRO A 100 -13.06 19.03 -10.19
N ASN A 101 -12.50 19.13 -11.40
CA ASN A 101 -11.17 18.58 -11.65
C ASN A 101 -10.14 19.29 -10.76
N MET A 102 -9.07 18.58 -10.38
CA MET A 102 -8.03 19.06 -9.46
C MET A 102 -8.48 19.31 -8.00
N ALA A 103 -9.73 18.97 -7.64
CA ALA A 103 -10.22 19.10 -6.26
C ALA A 103 -9.69 18.00 -5.29
N GLY A 104 -8.79 17.13 -5.73
CA GLY A 104 -8.19 16.11 -4.88
C GLY A 104 -8.96 14.78 -4.79
N LYS A 105 -9.98 14.53 -5.65
CA LYS A 105 -10.76 13.28 -5.66
C LYS A 105 -9.85 12.04 -5.73
N SER A 106 -8.99 11.96 -6.74
CA SER A 106 -8.05 10.85 -6.92
C SER A 106 -7.02 10.75 -5.79
N ALA A 107 -6.65 11.89 -5.19
CA ALA A 107 -5.76 11.92 -4.03
C ALA A 107 -6.42 11.26 -2.81
N LEU A 108 -7.72 11.53 -2.57
CA LEU A 108 -8.48 10.92 -1.48
C LEU A 108 -8.62 9.40 -1.65
N LEU A 109 -8.88 8.93 -2.86
CA LEU A 109 -8.93 7.49 -3.15
C LEU A 109 -7.59 6.80 -2.85
N ARG A 110 -6.49 7.36 -3.37
CA ARG A 110 -5.15 6.83 -3.15
C ARG A 110 -4.73 6.91 -1.68
N GLN A 111 -5.07 8.00 -0.99
CA GLN A 111 -4.86 8.17 0.45
C GLN A 111 -5.50 7.03 1.24
N THR A 112 -6.77 6.73 0.97
CA THR A 112 -7.52 5.67 1.65
C THR A 112 -6.86 4.31 1.44
N ALA A 113 -6.48 3.98 0.20
CA ALA A 113 -5.76 2.74 -0.10
C ALA A 113 -4.42 2.64 0.63
N LEU A 114 -3.62 3.72 0.61
CA LEU A 114 -2.30 3.75 1.24
C LEU A 114 -2.38 3.65 2.76
N ILE A 115 -3.32 4.35 3.40
CA ILE A 115 -3.53 4.26 4.85
C ILE A 115 -3.93 2.84 5.25
N THR A 116 -4.88 2.23 4.52
CA THR A 116 -5.31 0.85 4.76
C THR A 116 -4.15 -0.13 4.61
N LEU A 117 -3.36 -0.01 3.53
CA LEU A 117 -2.19 -0.85 3.28
C LEU A 117 -1.14 -0.70 4.39
N LEU A 118 -0.76 0.54 4.74
CA LEU A 118 0.20 0.80 5.81
C LEU A 118 -0.24 0.22 7.15
N ALA A 119 -1.52 0.38 7.51
CA ALA A 119 -2.08 -0.18 8.73
C ALA A 119 -1.94 -1.71 8.77
N GLN A 120 -2.29 -2.40 7.70
CA GLN A 120 -2.22 -3.87 7.62
C GLN A 120 -0.78 -4.41 7.52
N MET A 121 0.17 -3.60 7.05
CA MET A 121 1.60 -3.92 7.10
C MET A 121 2.19 -3.80 8.51
N GLY A 122 1.44 -3.27 9.47
CA GLY A 122 1.90 -3.01 10.83
C GLY A 122 2.63 -1.68 11.02
N SER A 123 2.53 -0.77 10.04
CA SER A 123 3.07 0.59 10.14
C SER A 123 2.10 1.52 10.85
N PHE A 124 2.61 2.64 11.33
CA PHE A 124 1.81 3.80 11.71
C PHE A 124 1.30 4.51 10.45
N VAL A 125 0.23 5.29 10.57
CA VAL A 125 -0.49 5.89 9.44
C VAL A 125 -0.63 7.41 9.58
N PRO A 126 -0.67 8.15 8.46
CA PRO A 126 -0.85 9.59 8.41
C PRO A 126 -2.32 9.98 8.66
N ALA A 127 -2.75 9.95 9.90
CA ALA A 127 -4.10 10.33 10.31
C ALA A 127 -4.10 10.88 11.73
N GLU A 128 -5.21 11.46 12.19
CA GLU A 128 -5.43 11.76 13.60
C GLU A 128 -5.89 10.51 14.37
N SER A 129 -6.77 9.72 13.75
CA SER A 129 -7.12 8.38 14.21
C SER A 129 -7.48 7.48 13.03
N ALA A 130 -7.28 6.17 13.17
CA ALA A 130 -7.66 5.21 12.16
C ALA A 130 -8.07 3.88 12.81
N ARG A 131 -9.26 3.37 12.45
CA ARG A 131 -9.73 2.00 12.71
C ARG A 131 -9.87 1.31 11.37
N ILE A 132 -9.12 0.25 11.17
CA ILE A 132 -9.05 -0.45 9.89
C ILE A 132 -9.39 -1.91 10.12
N GLY A 133 -10.51 -2.33 9.55
CA GLY A 133 -10.90 -3.73 9.46
C GLY A 133 -9.98 -4.52 8.54
N MET A 134 -10.08 -5.83 8.60
CA MET A 134 -9.28 -6.72 7.76
C MET A 134 -9.73 -6.63 6.30
N VAL A 135 -8.88 -6.07 5.45
CA VAL A 135 -9.07 -5.98 4.00
C VAL A 135 -8.16 -7.02 3.33
N ASP A 136 -8.74 -7.94 2.57
CA ASP A 136 -7.99 -9.02 1.92
C ASP A 136 -7.46 -8.63 0.54
N LYS A 137 -8.14 -7.69 -0.13
CA LYS A 137 -7.76 -7.19 -1.46
C LYS A 137 -8.04 -5.69 -1.56
N ILE A 138 -7.12 -4.98 -2.17
CA ILE A 138 -7.30 -3.57 -2.54
C ILE A 138 -7.26 -3.49 -4.05
N PHE A 139 -8.38 -3.15 -4.67
CA PHE A 139 -8.48 -2.92 -6.09
C PHE A 139 -8.53 -1.43 -6.38
N THR A 140 -7.68 -0.99 -7.29
CA THR A 140 -7.65 0.41 -7.69
C THR A 140 -7.74 0.51 -9.21
N ARG A 141 -8.68 1.32 -9.68
CA ARG A 141 -8.72 1.80 -11.06
C ARG A 141 -8.72 3.32 -10.98
N VAL A 142 -7.53 3.91 -10.86
CA VAL A 142 -7.31 5.35 -10.67
C VAL A 142 -6.34 5.85 -11.73
N GLY A 143 -6.84 6.72 -12.61
CA GLY A 143 -6.09 7.28 -13.73
C GLY A 143 -6.21 6.44 -15.01
N ALA A 144 -6.17 7.10 -16.16
CA ALA A 144 -6.09 6.42 -17.45
C ALA A 144 -4.63 5.99 -17.71
N SER A 145 -4.39 4.70 -17.93
CA SER A 145 -3.18 4.27 -18.61
C SER A 145 -3.44 4.36 -20.10
N ASP A 146 -3.11 5.48 -20.73
CA ASP A 146 -3.15 5.64 -22.19
C ASP A 146 -2.04 4.77 -22.81
N ASN A 147 -2.24 3.46 -22.79
CA ASN A 147 -1.40 2.53 -23.56
C ASN A 147 -1.89 2.48 -24.99
N ILE A 148 -1.65 3.57 -25.74
CA ILE A 148 -2.00 3.74 -27.16
C ILE A 148 -1.29 2.70 -28.06
N SER A 149 -0.37 1.91 -27.52
CA SER A 149 0.50 1.02 -28.29
C SER A 149 -0.14 -0.29 -28.79
N VAL A 150 -1.34 -0.65 -28.36
CA VAL A 150 -1.94 -1.97 -28.67
C VAL A 150 -3.21 -1.88 -29.54
N GLY A 151 -3.67 -0.67 -29.92
CA GLY A 151 -4.83 -0.51 -30.81
C GLY A 151 -6.17 -0.95 -30.20
N GLU A 152 -6.23 -1.26 -28.92
CA GLU A 152 -7.47 -1.51 -28.20
C GLU A 152 -8.13 -0.18 -27.80
N SER A 153 -9.46 -0.14 -27.88
CA SER A 153 -10.21 1.00 -27.37
C SER A 153 -9.95 1.17 -25.87
N THR A 154 -9.51 2.36 -25.44
CA THR A 154 -9.28 2.69 -24.03
C THR A 154 -10.48 2.34 -23.17
N PHE A 155 -11.69 2.50 -23.70
CA PHE A 155 -12.94 2.10 -23.05
C PHE A 155 -13.02 0.58 -22.81
N MET A 156 -12.63 -0.26 -23.80
CA MET A 156 -12.66 -1.71 -23.63
C MET A 156 -11.65 -2.20 -22.59
N VAL A 157 -10.46 -1.62 -22.57
CA VAL A 157 -9.46 -1.90 -21.52
C VAL A 157 -10.03 -1.56 -20.13
N GLU A 158 -10.63 -0.40 -20.01
CA GLU A 158 -11.25 0.06 -18.76
C GLU A 158 -12.38 -0.89 -18.30
N MET A 159 -13.25 -1.31 -19.22
CA MET A 159 -14.35 -2.24 -18.91
C MET A 159 -13.83 -3.63 -18.55
N ASN A 160 -12.79 -4.11 -19.21
CA ASN A 160 -12.17 -5.40 -18.90
C ASN A 160 -11.49 -5.37 -17.50
N GLU A 161 -10.82 -4.29 -17.15
CA GLU A 161 -10.25 -4.10 -15.80
C GLU A 161 -11.36 -4.05 -14.73
N ALA A 162 -12.43 -3.30 -14.98
CA ALA A 162 -13.57 -3.24 -14.07
C ALA A 162 -14.24 -4.61 -13.91
N ALA A 163 -14.45 -5.34 -15.00
CA ALA A 163 -15.00 -6.69 -14.98
C ALA A 163 -14.08 -7.66 -14.20
N ASN A 164 -12.76 -7.55 -14.39
CA ASN A 164 -11.80 -8.36 -13.64
C ASN A 164 -11.88 -8.07 -12.13
N ILE A 165 -11.97 -6.81 -11.74
CA ILE A 165 -12.17 -6.41 -10.33
C ILE A 165 -13.44 -7.07 -9.81
N LEU A 166 -14.60 -6.86 -10.48
CA LEU A 166 -15.89 -7.36 -10.03
C LEU A 166 -15.93 -8.90 -9.91
N ASN A 167 -15.26 -9.61 -10.81
CA ASN A 167 -15.19 -11.08 -10.76
C ASN A 167 -14.27 -11.63 -9.66
N ASN A 168 -13.41 -10.80 -9.08
CA ASN A 168 -12.44 -11.19 -8.06
C ASN A 168 -12.72 -10.60 -6.68
N LEU A 169 -13.88 -9.97 -6.49
CA LEU A 169 -14.28 -9.41 -5.19
C LEU A 169 -14.43 -10.50 -4.13
N SER A 170 -14.16 -10.12 -2.92
CA SER A 170 -14.56 -10.80 -1.69
C SER A 170 -15.41 -9.86 -0.84
N SER A 171 -15.97 -10.37 0.24
CA SER A 171 -16.72 -9.54 1.22
C SER A 171 -15.85 -8.47 1.90
N ARG A 172 -14.50 -8.64 1.86
CA ARG A 172 -13.54 -7.77 2.51
C ARG A 172 -12.65 -7.01 1.52
N SER A 173 -13.09 -6.85 0.29
CA SER A 173 -12.33 -6.10 -0.71
C SER A 173 -12.61 -4.61 -0.63
N LEU A 174 -11.55 -3.79 -0.59
CA LEU A 174 -11.62 -2.34 -0.80
C LEU A 174 -11.48 -2.03 -2.28
N VAL A 175 -12.49 -1.38 -2.87
CA VAL A 175 -12.50 -1.04 -4.30
C VAL A 175 -12.53 0.47 -4.49
N LEU A 176 -11.65 0.97 -5.34
CA LEU A 176 -11.46 2.39 -5.62
C LEU A 176 -11.52 2.63 -7.13
N PHE A 177 -12.60 3.22 -7.59
CA PHE A 177 -12.80 3.63 -8.99
C PHE A 177 -12.69 5.15 -9.12
N ASP A 178 -11.92 5.60 -10.10
CA ASP A 178 -11.82 7.01 -10.47
C ASP A 178 -12.27 7.20 -11.91
N GLU A 179 -13.30 7.99 -12.12
CA GLU A 179 -13.84 8.40 -13.42
C GLU A 179 -14.08 7.22 -14.40
N LEU A 180 -14.77 6.18 -13.94
CA LEU A 180 -15.09 5.01 -14.79
C LEU A 180 -15.96 5.43 -16.00
N GLY A 181 -15.61 4.94 -17.22
CA GLY A 181 -16.36 5.19 -18.45
C GLY A 181 -15.91 6.44 -19.23
N ARG A 182 -14.76 7.04 -18.89
CA ARG A 182 -14.25 8.25 -19.56
C ARG A 182 -13.70 7.98 -20.96
N GLY A 183 -13.38 6.76 -21.30
CA GLY A 183 -12.80 6.38 -22.59
C GLY A 183 -13.77 6.40 -23.79
N THR A 184 -14.97 6.97 -23.64
CA THR A 184 -16.00 7.01 -24.72
C THR A 184 -15.97 8.29 -25.56
N SER A 185 -15.08 9.24 -25.30
CA SER A 185 -14.98 10.53 -26.02
C SER A 185 -13.83 10.53 -27.02
#